data_bef8ac2e02e006ae7c1486c42d237553
#
_entry.id   bef8ac2e02e006ae7c1486c42d237553
#
_cell.length_a   1.000
_cell.length_b   1.000
_cell.length_c   1.000
_cell.angle_alpha   90.00
_cell.angle_beta   90.00
_cell.angle_gamma   90.00
#
_symmetry.space_group_name_H-M   'P 1'
#
loop_
_entity.id
_entity.type
_entity.pdbx_description
1 polymer ?
#
loop_
_entity_poly.entity_id
_entity_poly.type
_entity_poly.pdbx_seq_one_letter_code
_entity_poly.pdbx_strand_id
1 'polypeptide(L)'
;MAIYIKINKKNILSIEKNFQIGKIISFKGIKKGIENTNYLLKTKNKKYILTIFGKRVDKRDIPFFMNLMDRINSKKINCPKPIINKKGKNFFNIKKKPAAIVSFVDGKDKKKLNKNDCYMIGKNIAKFHNISKKIKLYRKNSMSLDSWSIILNKIVNSCNNIYPSLKVLMKTNLKDIKNKWPKK
;
A
#
# COMPACT_ATOMS: atom_id res chain seq x y z
N MET A 1 11.95 -10.82 -4.28
CA MET A 1 11.56 -10.59 -5.69
C MET A 1 10.10 -10.15 -5.72
N ALA A 2 9.80 -8.93 -6.15
CA ALA A 2 8.47 -8.31 -5.99
C ALA A 2 7.56 -8.36 -7.24
N ILE A 3 7.86 -9.21 -8.22
CA ILE A 3 7.02 -9.38 -9.41
C ILE A 3 6.44 -10.79 -9.40
N TYR A 4 5.32 -10.96 -8.73
CA TYR A 4 4.63 -12.25 -8.63
C TYR A 4 3.65 -12.49 -9.78
N ILE A 5 3.18 -11.41 -10.42
CA ILE A 5 2.17 -11.47 -11.50
C ILE A 5 2.73 -10.76 -12.73
N LYS A 6 3.12 -11.55 -13.71
CA LYS A 6 3.56 -11.02 -15.02
C LYS A 6 2.36 -10.55 -15.83
N ILE A 7 2.43 -9.33 -16.37
CA ILE A 7 1.46 -8.79 -17.33
C ILE A 7 2.03 -8.85 -18.74
N ASN A 8 1.16 -8.84 -19.75
CA ASN A 8 1.51 -8.90 -21.15
C ASN A 8 0.84 -7.78 -21.97
N LYS A 9 1.11 -7.71 -23.25
CA LYS A 9 0.53 -6.71 -24.16
C LYS A 9 -1.01 -6.68 -24.14
N LYS A 10 -1.68 -7.85 -24.03
CA LYS A 10 -3.16 -7.91 -23.94
C LYS A 10 -3.68 -7.20 -22.69
N ASN A 11 -2.99 -7.33 -21.56
CA ASN A 11 -3.35 -6.61 -20.33
C ASN A 11 -3.16 -5.09 -20.48
N ILE A 12 -2.09 -4.65 -21.16
CA ILE A 12 -1.83 -3.23 -21.45
C ILE A 12 -2.92 -2.65 -22.34
N LEU A 13 -3.27 -3.32 -23.43
CA LEU A 13 -4.36 -2.88 -24.33
C LEU A 13 -5.70 -2.77 -23.58
N SER A 14 -5.98 -3.71 -22.67
CA SER A 14 -7.16 -3.62 -21.81
C SER A 14 -7.14 -2.39 -20.91
N ILE A 15 -5.99 -2.02 -20.35
CA ILE A 15 -5.83 -0.80 -19.55
C ILE A 15 -6.08 0.43 -20.41
N GLU A 16 -5.45 0.54 -21.58
CA GLU A 16 -5.63 1.66 -22.51
C GLU A 16 -7.10 1.86 -22.92
N LYS A 17 -7.81 0.75 -23.19
CA LYS A 17 -9.24 0.78 -23.54
C LYS A 17 -10.10 1.33 -22.38
N ASN A 18 -9.76 0.99 -21.15
CA ASN A 18 -10.59 1.29 -19.98
C ASN A 18 -10.20 2.58 -19.24
N PHE A 19 -8.99 3.10 -19.45
CA PHE A 19 -8.50 4.31 -18.76
C PHE A 19 -8.13 5.39 -19.76
N GLN A 20 -8.36 6.65 -19.40
CA GLN A 20 -7.98 7.81 -20.20
C GLN A 20 -6.56 8.28 -19.87
N ILE A 21 -5.58 7.39 -19.96
CA ILE A 21 -4.17 7.71 -19.65
C ILE A 21 -3.29 7.84 -20.90
N GLY A 22 -3.87 7.66 -22.08
CA GLY A 22 -3.14 7.66 -23.36
C GLY A 22 -2.47 6.32 -23.64
N LYS A 23 -1.81 6.23 -24.81
CA LYS A 23 -1.08 5.03 -25.24
C LYS A 23 0.13 4.76 -24.34
N ILE A 24 0.24 3.54 -23.83
CA ILE A 24 1.36 3.10 -22.99
C ILE A 24 2.51 2.66 -23.89
N ILE A 25 3.58 3.46 -23.94
CA ILE A 25 4.76 3.19 -24.76
C ILE A 25 5.72 2.18 -24.13
N SER A 26 5.74 2.10 -22.80
CA SER A 26 6.53 1.08 -22.09
C SER A 26 5.93 0.73 -20.73
N PHE A 27 6.17 -0.50 -20.31
CA PHE A 27 5.85 -0.95 -18.95
C PHE A 27 7.00 -1.78 -18.39
N LYS A 28 7.41 -1.48 -17.16
CA LYS A 28 8.53 -2.14 -16.49
C LYS A 28 8.15 -2.53 -15.07
N GLY A 29 8.36 -3.79 -14.71
CA GLY A 29 8.16 -4.27 -13.36
C GLY A 29 9.14 -3.64 -12.36
N ILE A 30 8.63 -3.24 -11.20
CA ILE A 30 9.41 -2.69 -10.10
C ILE A 30 9.78 -3.83 -9.15
N LYS A 31 11.07 -4.13 -9.04
CA LYS A 31 11.58 -5.24 -8.21
C LYS A 31 11.55 -4.95 -6.71
N LYS A 32 11.49 -3.68 -6.30
CA LYS A 32 11.37 -3.26 -4.89
C LYS A 32 9.96 -3.53 -4.40
N GLY A 33 9.84 -4.08 -3.20
CA GLY A 33 8.57 -4.39 -2.54
C GLY A 33 8.47 -5.87 -2.18
N ILE A 34 7.59 -6.18 -1.22
CA ILE A 34 7.50 -7.53 -0.62
C ILE A 34 6.16 -8.20 -0.96
N GLU A 35 5.11 -7.43 -1.18
CA GLU A 35 3.74 -7.95 -1.19
C GLU A 35 3.00 -7.73 -2.50
N ASN A 36 3.03 -6.53 -3.04
CA ASN A 36 2.31 -6.16 -4.25
C ASN A 36 3.21 -6.27 -5.48
N THR A 37 2.63 -6.59 -6.62
CA THR A 37 3.33 -6.48 -7.90
C THR A 37 3.11 -5.09 -8.48
N ASN A 38 4.18 -4.34 -8.65
CA ASN A 38 4.13 -2.98 -9.18
C ASN A 38 4.78 -2.88 -10.56
N TYR A 39 4.17 -2.10 -11.44
CA TYR A 39 4.70 -1.76 -12.74
C TYR A 39 4.73 -0.25 -12.93
N LEU A 40 5.84 0.27 -13.43
CA LEU A 40 5.92 1.62 -13.98
C LEU A 40 5.35 1.58 -15.40
N LEU A 41 4.28 2.31 -15.63
CA LEU A 41 3.70 2.53 -16.96
C LEU A 41 4.15 3.91 -17.47
N LYS A 42 4.67 3.99 -18.68
CA LYS A 42 5.04 5.26 -19.32
C LYS A 42 4.16 5.51 -20.54
N THR A 43 3.58 6.68 -20.63
CA THR A 43 2.93 7.21 -21.83
C THR A 43 3.82 8.32 -22.43
N LYS A 44 3.40 8.93 -23.54
CA LYS A 44 4.16 10.05 -24.15
C LYS A 44 4.42 11.17 -23.14
N ASN A 45 3.43 11.52 -22.30
CA ASN A 45 3.47 12.72 -21.48
C ASN A 45 3.54 12.45 -19.97
N LYS A 46 3.20 11.24 -19.51
CA LYS A 46 3.03 10.96 -18.08
C LYS A 46 3.53 9.56 -17.70
N LYS A 47 3.79 9.41 -16.41
CA LYS A 47 4.12 8.13 -15.77
C LYS A 47 3.04 7.75 -14.78
N TYR A 48 2.81 6.46 -14.63
CA TYR A 48 1.84 5.90 -13.69
C TYR A 48 2.42 4.67 -13.00
N ILE A 49 1.89 4.34 -11.84
CA ILE A 49 2.15 3.07 -11.18
C ILE A 49 0.89 2.20 -11.26
N LEU A 50 1.02 1.03 -11.87
CA LEU A 50 0.04 -0.03 -11.76
C LEU A 50 0.43 -0.90 -10.58
N THR A 51 -0.45 -1.00 -9.58
CA THR A 51 -0.31 -1.92 -8.45
C THR A 51 -1.30 -3.06 -8.59
N ILE A 52 -0.81 -4.29 -8.58
CA ILE A 52 -1.63 -5.51 -8.49
C ILE A 52 -1.48 -6.02 -7.07
N PHE A 53 -2.58 -6.01 -6.32
CA PHE A 53 -2.58 -6.29 -4.89
C PHE A 53 -2.34 -7.77 -4.59
N GLY A 54 -1.50 -8.03 -3.59
CA GLY A 54 -1.17 -9.36 -3.11
C GLY A 54 -2.28 -9.98 -2.25
N LYS A 55 -2.02 -11.19 -1.75
CA LYS A 55 -3.01 -11.97 -0.97
C LYS A 55 -3.39 -11.34 0.37
N ARG A 56 -2.51 -10.52 0.97
CA ARG A 56 -2.74 -9.91 2.29
C ARG A 56 -3.68 -8.70 2.25
N VAL A 57 -3.88 -8.10 1.08
CA VAL A 57 -4.79 -6.97 0.92
C VAL A 57 -6.20 -7.48 0.72
N ASP A 58 -7.09 -7.21 1.66
CA ASP A 58 -8.51 -7.49 1.46
C ASP A 58 -9.06 -6.56 0.36
N LYS A 59 -9.73 -7.16 -0.63
CA LYS A 59 -10.33 -6.40 -1.73
C LYS A 59 -11.32 -5.34 -1.24
N ARG A 60 -11.97 -5.59 -0.10
CA ARG A 60 -12.93 -4.67 0.54
C ARG A 60 -12.25 -3.40 1.08
N ASP A 61 -10.96 -3.47 1.37
CA ASP A 61 -10.18 -2.34 1.88
C ASP A 61 -9.65 -1.42 0.77
N ILE A 62 -9.60 -1.86 -0.48
CA ILE A 62 -9.02 -1.09 -1.59
C ILE A 62 -9.75 0.25 -1.81
N PRO A 63 -11.10 0.32 -1.77
CA PRO A 63 -11.79 1.59 -1.86
C PRO A 63 -11.38 2.60 -0.79
N PHE A 64 -11.13 2.13 0.45
CA PHE A 64 -10.62 3.00 1.52
C PHE A 64 -9.27 3.62 1.15
N PHE A 65 -8.31 2.81 0.68
CA PHE A 65 -6.98 3.31 0.30
C PHE A 65 -7.05 4.29 -0.87
N MET A 66 -7.84 3.99 -1.89
CA MET A 66 -7.98 4.86 -3.05
C MET A 66 -8.65 6.19 -2.68
N ASN A 67 -9.74 6.15 -1.91
CA ASN A 67 -10.45 7.35 -1.47
C ASN A 67 -9.58 8.20 -0.52
N LEU A 68 -8.80 7.57 0.36
CA LEU A 68 -7.88 8.27 1.24
C LEU A 68 -6.81 9.02 0.44
N MET A 69 -6.17 8.36 -0.52
CA MET A 69 -5.16 9.00 -1.40
C MET A 69 -5.76 10.18 -2.17
N ASP A 70 -6.94 10.03 -2.73
CA ASP A 70 -7.62 11.10 -3.48
C ASP A 70 -7.92 12.31 -2.59
N ARG A 71 -8.47 12.09 -1.38
CA ARG A 71 -8.76 13.15 -0.42
C ARG A 71 -7.50 13.85 0.10
N ILE A 72 -6.41 13.13 0.30
CA ILE A 72 -5.12 13.70 0.73
C ILE A 72 -4.53 14.54 -0.40
N ASN A 73 -4.55 14.01 -1.63
CA ASN A 73 -4.05 14.72 -2.80
C ASN A 73 -4.82 16.03 -3.03
N SER A 74 -6.17 16.04 -2.88
CA SER A 74 -7.01 17.24 -2.99
C SER A 74 -6.66 18.33 -1.96
N LYS A 75 -6.03 17.96 -0.83
CA LYS A 75 -5.52 18.90 0.19
C LYS A 75 -4.07 19.34 -0.03
N LYS A 76 -3.55 19.19 -1.27
CA LYS A 76 -2.20 19.60 -1.66
C LYS A 76 -1.06 18.94 -0.86
N ILE A 77 -1.28 17.69 -0.41
CA ILE A 77 -0.18 16.81 0.00
C ILE A 77 0.27 16.05 -1.24
N ASN A 78 1.57 16.10 -1.50
CA ASN A 78 2.16 15.36 -2.62
C ASN A 78 2.11 13.85 -2.34
N CYS A 79 1.07 13.22 -2.83
CA CYS A 79 0.88 11.77 -2.78
C CYS A 79 0.34 11.26 -4.14
N PRO A 80 0.48 9.96 -4.44
CA PRO A 80 -0.10 9.41 -5.66
C PRO A 80 -1.61 9.66 -5.73
N LYS A 81 -2.10 10.09 -6.91
CA LYS A 81 -3.52 10.27 -7.17
C LYS A 81 -4.08 9.03 -7.87
N PRO A 82 -5.16 8.41 -7.38
CA PRO A 82 -5.83 7.32 -8.08
C PRO A 82 -6.36 7.76 -9.44
N ILE A 83 -6.20 6.91 -10.44
CA ILE A 83 -6.75 7.13 -11.78
C ILE A 83 -8.06 6.39 -11.90
N ILE A 84 -9.11 7.13 -12.23
CA ILE A 84 -10.46 6.58 -12.40
C ILE A 84 -10.61 6.04 -13.83
N ASN A 85 -11.20 4.87 -13.97
CA ASN A 85 -11.50 4.30 -15.26
C ASN A 85 -12.77 4.92 -15.89
N LYS A 86 -13.06 4.60 -17.15
CA LYS A 86 -14.24 5.11 -17.88
C LYS A 86 -15.60 4.76 -17.23
N LYS A 87 -15.62 3.79 -16.29
CA LYS A 87 -16.81 3.40 -15.53
C LYS A 87 -16.87 4.03 -14.14
N GLY A 88 -16.06 5.07 -13.87
CA GLY A 88 -16.02 5.76 -12.58
C GLY A 88 -15.36 4.98 -11.44
N LYS A 89 -14.68 3.85 -11.71
CA LYS A 89 -14.04 3.02 -10.67
C LYS A 89 -12.55 3.32 -10.57
N ASN A 90 -12.03 3.40 -9.35
CA ASN A 90 -10.63 3.64 -9.04
C ASN A 90 -9.81 2.34 -8.81
N PHE A 91 -10.43 1.18 -8.95
CA PHE A 91 -9.77 -0.13 -8.99
C PHE A 91 -10.49 -1.07 -9.97
N PHE A 92 -9.80 -2.12 -10.40
CA PHE A 92 -10.27 -3.10 -11.38
C PHE A 92 -9.60 -4.46 -11.16
N ASN A 93 -9.81 -5.43 -12.03
CA ASN A 93 -9.14 -6.72 -11.94
C ASN A 93 -8.18 -6.94 -13.11
N ILE A 94 -6.99 -7.48 -12.79
CA ILE A 94 -6.04 -8.06 -13.76
C ILE A 94 -5.78 -9.51 -13.35
N LYS A 95 -5.94 -10.44 -14.28
CA LYS A 95 -5.74 -11.89 -14.00
C LYS A 95 -6.43 -12.34 -12.71
N LYS A 96 -7.70 -11.95 -12.54
CA LYS A 96 -8.53 -12.24 -11.36
C LYS A 96 -8.01 -11.63 -10.04
N LYS A 97 -7.00 -10.75 -10.08
CA LYS A 97 -6.47 -10.04 -8.93
C LYS A 97 -6.88 -8.56 -8.95
N PRO A 98 -7.20 -7.97 -7.80
CA PRO A 98 -7.50 -6.55 -7.74
C PRO A 98 -6.26 -5.73 -8.08
N ALA A 99 -6.47 -4.63 -8.80
CA ALA A 99 -5.42 -3.73 -9.24
C ALA A 99 -5.92 -2.28 -9.25
N ALA A 100 -5.00 -1.33 -9.10
CA ALA A 100 -5.27 0.08 -9.24
C ALA A 100 -4.14 0.76 -10.01
N ILE A 101 -4.47 1.88 -10.64
CA ILE A 101 -3.49 2.74 -11.28
C ILE A 101 -3.47 4.07 -10.52
N VAL A 102 -2.27 4.54 -10.20
CA VAL A 102 -2.06 5.83 -9.55
C VAL A 102 -1.04 6.67 -10.32
N SER A 103 -1.10 7.98 -10.16
CA SER A 103 -0.09 8.87 -10.73
C SER A 103 1.30 8.55 -10.16
N PHE A 104 2.32 8.72 -10.97
CA PHE A 104 3.71 8.64 -10.50
C PHE A 104 4.05 9.92 -9.74
N VAL A 105 4.70 9.79 -8.60
CA VAL A 105 5.29 10.90 -7.86
C VAL A 105 6.80 10.88 -8.11
N ASP A 106 7.33 11.94 -8.69
CA ASP A 106 8.76 12.04 -8.93
C ASP A 106 9.50 12.24 -7.61
N GLY A 107 10.65 11.58 -7.50
CA GLY A 107 11.51 11.63 -6.32
C GLY A 107 12.69 10.67 -6.41
N LYS A 108 13.63 10.84 -5.51
CA LYS A 108 14.80 9.96 -5.37
C LYS A 108 14.94 9.48 -3.93
N ASP A 109 15.27 8.21 -3.77
CA ASP A 109 15.58 7.65 -2.45
C ASP A 109 16.86 8.30 -1.90
N LYS A 110 16.79 8.83 -0.68
CA LYS A 110 17.97 9.28 0.06
C LYS A 110 18.46 8.14 0.96
N LYS A 111 19.73 7.77 0.82
CA LYS A 111 20.37 6.72 1.65
C LYS A 111 20.78 7.24 3.04
N LYS A 112 21.18 8.50 3.13
CA LYS A 112 21.54 9.16 4.40
C LYS A 112 20.69 10.40 4.57
N LEU A 113 20.05 10.54 5.72
CA LEU A 113 19.22 11.68 6.07
C LEU A 113 20.07 12.69 6.88
N ASN A 114 19.91 13.97 6.58
CA ASN A 114 20.44 15.05 7.39
C ASN A 114 19.34 15.67 8.28
N LYS A 115 19.72 16.63 9.16
CA LYS A 115 18.79 17.29 10.09
C LYS A 115 17.59 17.94 9.37
N ASN A 116 17.84 18.58 8.23
CA ASN A 116 16.78 19.22 7.44
C ASN A 116 15.82 18.19 6.84
N ASP A 117 16.33 17.04 6.37
CA ASP A 117 15.47 15.95 5.88
C ASP A 117 14.53 15.44 7.00
N CYS A 118 15.07 15.24 8.22
CA CYS A 118 14.26 14.81 9.37
C CYS A 118 13.19 15.85 9.72
N TYR A 119 13.56 17.14 9.73
CA TYR A 119 12.61 18.23 9.94
C TYR A 119 11.50 18.23 8.89
N MET A 120 11.84 18.11 7.61
CA MET A 120 10.87 18.09 6.51
C MET A 120 9.96 16.87 6.57
N ILE A 121 10.48 15.70 6.95
CA ILE A 121 9.68 14.50 7.16
C ILE A 121 8.68 14.74 8.30
N GLY A 122 9.14 15.23 9.46
CA GLY A 122 8.28 15.53 10.61
C GLY A 122 7.18 16.54 10.26
N LYS A 123 7.54 17.63 9.56
CA LYS A 123 6.59 18.63 9.08
C LYS A 123 5.51 18.03 8.16
N ASN A 124 5.90 17.16 7.23
CA ASN A 124 4.95 16.50 6.33
C ASN A 124 4.04 15.50 7.06
N ILE A 125 4.57 14.75 8.04
CA ILE A 125 3.77 13.86 8.90
C ILE A 125 2.75 14.66 9.70
N ALA A 126 3.16 15.78 10.33
CA ALA A 126 2.25 16.65 11.07
C ALA A 126 1.13 17.22 10.17
N LYS A 127 1.50 17.69 8.97
CA LYS A 127 0.52 18.16 7.97
C LYS A 127 -0.47 17.05 7.59
N PHE A 128 0.04 15.84 7.36
CA PHE A 128 -0.80 14.67 7.07
C PHE A 128 -1.77 14.37 8.20
N HIS A 129 -1.31 14.34 9.46
CA HIS A 129 -2.15 14.11 10.63
C HIS A 129 -3.24 15.17 10.77
N ASN A 130 -2.90 16.45 10.62
CA ASN A 130 -3.86 17.54 10.73
C ASN A 130 -4.96 17.48 9.65
N ILE A 131 -4.59 17.05 8.45
CA ILE A 131 -5.56 16.88 7.35
C ILE A 131 -6.41 15.62 7.56
N SER A 132 -5.78 14.51 7.95
CA SER A 132 -6.48 13.23 8.10
C SER A 132 -7.52 13.23 9.21
N LYS A 133 -7.35 14.03 10.28
CA LYS A 133 -8.37 14.25 11.33
C LYS A 133 -9.72 14.73 10.76
N LYS A 134 -9.70 15.47 9.66
CA LYS A 134 -10.90 16.01 9.00
C LYS A 134 -11.49 15.06 7.94
N ILE A 135 -10.82 13.94 7.67
CA ILE A 135 -11.26 12.96 6.66
C ILE A 135 -12.15 11.92 7.34
N LYS A 136 -13.46 11.97 7.06
CA LYS A 136 -14.41 10.97 7.55
C LYS A 136 -14.31 9.68 6.70
N LEU A 137 -13.26 8.91 6.90
CA LEU A 137 -13.07 7.57 6.37
C LEU A 137 -12.65 6.66 7.50
N TYR A 138 -13.28 5.50 7.58
CA TYR A 138 -12.96 4.52 8.62
C TYR A 138 -12.57 3.17 7.99
N ARG A 139 -11.55 2.57 8.55
CA ARG A 139 -11.16 1.18 8.31
C ARG A 139 -10.63 0.58 9.59
N LYS A 140 -11.10 -0.59 9.95
CA LYS A 140 -10.58 -1.32 11.12
C LYS A 140 -9.08 -1.63 10.91
N ASN A 141 -8.25 -1.31 11.90
CA ASN A 141 -6.84 -1.64 11.85
C ASN A 141 -6.64 -3.15 12.10
N SER A 142 -6.30 -3.89 11.05
CA SER A 142 -6.04 -5.33 11.12
C SER A 142 -4.74 -5.71 11.86
N MET A 143 -3.92 -4.70 12.20
CA MET A 143 -2.66 -4.85 12.96
C MET A 143 -2.73 -4.17 14.33
N SER A 144 -3.95 -3.95 14.86
CA SER A 144 -4.14 -3.41 16.21
C SER A 144 -3.73 -4.43 17.28
N LEU A 145 -3.52 -3.94 18.50
CA LEU A 145 -3.18 -4.78 19.66
C LEU A 145 -4.16 -5.95 19.85
N ASP A 146 -5.46 -5.72 19.65
CA ASP A 146 -6.49 -6.77 19.73
C ASP A 146 -6.29 -7.86 18.68
N SER A 147 -5.81 -7.48 17.50
CA SER A 147 -5.56 -8.40 16.39
C SER A 147 -4.32 -9.29 16.63
N TRP A 148 -3.38 -8.87 17.47
CA TRP A 148 -2.11 -9.59 17.67
C TRP A 148 -2.30 -10.97 18.27
N SER A 149 -3.25 -11.16 19.17
CA SER A 149 -3.56 -12.50 19.70
C SER A 149 -4.08 -13.44 18.62
N ILE A 150 -4.95 -12.91 17.72
CA ILE A 150 -5.51 -13.68 16.61
C ILE A 150 -4.39 -14.07 15.63
N ILE A 151 -3.49 -13.13 15.35
CA ILE A 151 -2.34 -13.35 14.46
C ILE A 151 -1.40 -14.39 15.05
N LEU A 152 -1.05 -14.25 16.34
CA LEU A 152 -0.19 -15.20 17.02
C LEU A 152 -0.78 -16.62 17.04
N ASN A 153 -2.07 -16.76 17.33
CA ASN A 153 -2.74 -18.06 17.34
C ASN A 153 -2.70 -18.78 15.99
N LYS A 154 -2.64 -18.05 14.87
CA LYS A 154 -2.51 -18.65 13.54
C LYS A 154 -1.14 -19.26 13.25
N ILE A 155 -0.09 -18.76 13.89
CA ILE A 155 1.30 -19.16 13.62
C ILE A 155 1.95 -19.92 14.78
N VAL A 156 1.31 -19.94 15.95
CA VAL A 156 1.90 -20.43 17.21
C VAL A 156 2.38 -21.87 17.15
N ASN A 157 1.70 -22.72 16.37
CA ASN A 157 2.09 -24.13 16.22
C ASN A 157 3.35 -24.32 15.37
N SER A 158 3.67 -23.35 14.51
CA SER A 158 4.87 -23.37 13.66
C SER A 158 6.07 -22.66 14.30
N CYS A 159 5.88 -21.97 15.42
CA CYS A 159 6.95 -21.16 16.03
C CYS A 159 8.14 -22.00 16.48
N ASN A 160 7.89 -23.14 17.11
CA ASN A 160 8.95 -24.00 17.63
C ASN A 160 9.73 -24.73 16.52
N ASN A 161 9.20 -24.80 15.27
CA ASN A 161 9.90 -25.29 14.12
C ASN A 161 11.00 -24.32 13.63
N ILE A 162 10.88 -23.04 14.04
CA ILE A 162 11.85 -21.99 13.68
C ILE A 162 12.94 -21.89 14.75
N TYR A 163 12.50 -21.87 16.02
CA TYR A 163 13.39 -21.77 17.16
C TYR A 163 12.77 -22.42 18.40
N PRO A 164 13.48 -23.26 19.15
CA PRO A 164 13.00 -23.85 20.41
C PRO A 164 12.49 -22.74 21.36
N SER A 165 11.40 -23.00 22.04
CA SER A 165 10.76 -22.06 22.99
C SER A 165 10.20 -20.77 22.38
N LEU A 166 10.26 -20.56 21.08
CA LEU A 166 9.74 -19.34 20.43
C LEU A 166 8.25 -19.13 20.73
N LYS A 167 7.47 -20.21 20.78
CA LYS A 167 6.06 -20.19 21.16
C LYS A 167 5.83 -19.57 22.54
N VAL A 168 6.62 -19.97 23.53
CA VAL A 168 6.51 -19.46 24.91
C VAL A 168 6.91 -17.99 24.94
N LEU A 169 8.07 -17.66 24.36
CA LEU A 169 8.58 -16.31 24.30
C LEU A 169 7.57 -15.32 23.68
N MET A 170 6.98 -15.67 22.53
CA MET A 170 6.00 -14.82 21.85
C MET A 170 4.72 -14.63 22.68
N LYS A 171 4.23 -15.67 23.35
CA LYS A 171 3.05 -15.57 24.23
C LYS A 171 3.31 -14.68 25.44
N THR A 172 4.46 -14.86 26.10
CA THR A 172 4.87 -14.06 27.26
C THR A 172 5.01 -12.58 26.86
N ASN A 173 5.77 -12.30 25.79
CA ASN A 173 5.95 -10.93 25.32
C ASN A 173 4.63 -10.27 24.93
N LEU A 174 3.71 -11.00 24.28
CA LEU A 174 2.41 -10.44 23.94
C LEU A 174 1.58 -10.10 25.17
N LYS A 175 1.64 -10.93 26.23
CA LYS A 175 0.98 -10.67 27.51
C LYS A 175 1.56 -9.42 28.17
N ASP A 176 2.89 -9.30 28.22
CA ASP A 176 3.57 -8.15 28.82
C ASP A 176 3.26 -6.84 28.06
N ILE A 177 3.31 -6.88 26.73
CA ILE A 177 2.95 -5.72 25.92
C ILE A 177 1.51 -5.29 26.19
N LYS A 178 0.55 -6.23 26.24
CA LYS A 178 -0.85 -5.90 26.52
C LYS A 178 -1.05 -5.27 27.89
N ASN A 179 -0.35 -5.76 28.90
CA ASN A 179 -0.44 -5.25 30.25
C ASN A 179 0.16 -3.84 30.40
N LYS A 180 1.24 -3.56 29.67
CA LYS A 180 1.96 -2.28 29.70
C LYS A 180 1.45 -1.29 28.65
N TRP A 181 0.52 -1.68 27.76
CA TRP A 181 0.02 -0.79 26.71
C TRP A 181 -0.74 0.39 27.32
N PRO A 182 -0.47 1.62 26.90
CA PRO A 182 -1.19 2.79 27.39
C PRO A 182 -2.70 2.61 27.21
N LYS A 183 -3.44 2.71 28.29
CA LYS A 183 -4.91 2.78 28.22
C LYS A 183 -5.28 4.15 27.65
N LYS A 184 -6.19 4.16 26.68
CA LYS A 184 -6.73 5.40 26.12
C LYS A 184 -7.65 6.09 27.14
#